data_19069ac60b894577ee5e0099d385355f
#
_entry.id   19069ac60b894577ee5e0099d385355f
#
_cell.length_a   1.000
_cell.length_b   1.000
_cell.length_c   1.000
_cell.angle_alpha   90.00
_cell.angle_beta   90.00
_cell.angle_gamma   90.00
#
_symmetry.space_group_name_H-M   'P 1'
#
loop_
_entity.id
_entity.type
_entity.pdbx_description
1 polymer ?
#
loop_
_entity_poly.entity_id
_entity_poly.type
_entity_poly.pdbx_seq_one_letter_code
_entity_poly.pdbx_strand_id
1 'polypeptide(L)'
;MKFILSGLLITALSFSLNAQQKGDSLFIKSIYNNALTESPAYENLRTLCKDIGARITGSAEAEMAIYWVKQLLESYDFDTVYLQEITVPHWERGTQEAAWIINEKGTLKKVDVIALGGSVGTNGVLEGEVIGVSGIDELEKIGRAKIEGKIVFVNKPFDQTQISTFKAYGACSKQRWGGAKEASKYGAKAVVIR
;
A
#
# COMPACT_ATOMS: atom_id res chain seq x y z
N MET A 1 40.89 -50.69 26.79
CA MET A 1 41.13 -49.24 27.07
C MET A 1 40.68 -48.31 25.90
N LYS A 2 41.00 -48.60 24.63
CA LYS A 2 40.64 -47.71 23.49
C LYS A 2 39.13 -47.54 23.30
N PHE A 3 38.30 -48.58 23.51
CA PHE A 3 36.82 -48.48 23.35
C PHE A 3 36.12 -47.68 24.46
N ILE A 4 36.69 -47.69 25.69
CA ILE A 4 36.14 -46.92 26.81
C ILE A 4 36.39 -45.41 26.59
N LEU A 5 37.54 -45.06 26.04
CA LEU A 5 37.90 -43.66 25.76
C LEU A 5 37.01 -43.08 24.63
N SER A 6 36.69 -43.88 23.58
CA SER A 6 35.82 -43.48 22.49
C SER A 6 34.37 -43.28 22.95
N GLY A 7 33.84 -44.13 23.84
CA GLY A 7 32.53 -43.97 24.44
C GLY A 7 32.37 -42.71 25.30
N LEU A 8 33.43 -42.37 26.06
CA LEU A 8 33.42 -41.16 26.88
C LEU A 8 33.48 -39.88 26.06
N LEU A 9 34.17 -39.89 24.91
CA LEU A 9 34.23 -38.74 23.98
C LEU A 9 32.88 -38.49 23.29
N ILE A 10 32.15 -39.52 22.89
CA ILE A 10 30.84 -39.39 22.25
C ILE A 10 29.78 -38.87 23.22
N THR A 11 29.82 -39.31 24.51
CA THR A 11 28.90 -38.79 25.52
C THR A 11 29.18 -37.32 25.85
N ALA A 12 30.46 -36.89 25.92
CA ALA A 12 30.81 -35.49 26.16
C ALA A 12 30.33 -34.56 25.04
N LEU A 13 30.43 -34.98 23.76
CA LEU A 13 29.91 -34.20 22.62
C LEU A 13 28.38 -34.07 22.66
N SER A 14 27.66 -35.08 23.09
CA SER A 14 26.17 -35.05 23.15
C SER A 14 25.68 -34.07 24.24
N PHE A 15 26.38 -33.91 25.33
CA PHE A 15 26.06 -32.92 26.37
C PHE A 15 26.28 -31.48 25.90
N SER A 16 27.30 -31.22 25.11
CA SER A 16 27.56 -29.86 24.58
C SER A 16 26.49 -29.38 23.63
N LEU A 17 25.94 -30.24 22.77
CA LEU A 17 24.85 -29.90 21.83
C LEU A 17 23.55 -29.53 22.56
N ASN A 18 23.22 -30.23 23.65
CA ASN A 18 22.02 -29.94 24.42
C ASN A 18 22.10 -28.63 25.23
N ALA A 19 23.29 -28.25 25.68
CA ALA A 19 23.53 -27.02 26.42
C ALA A 19 23.35 -25.78 25.53
N GLN A 20 23.81 -25.83 24.28
CA GLN A 20 23.69 -24.76 23.31
C GLN A 20 22.23 -24.55 22.91
N GLN A 21 21.48 -25.62 22.67
CA GLN A 21 20.06 -25.55 22.31
C GLN A 21 19.17 -24.93 23.40
N LYS A 22 19.49 -25.13 24.69
CA LYS A 22 18.78 -24.46 25.79
C LYS A 22 19.11 -22.97 25.87
N GLY A 23 20.36 -22.57 25.61
CA GLY A 23 20.77 -21.16 25.54
C GLY A 23 20.03 -20.41 24.44
N ASP A 24 19.97 -20.96 23.23
CA ASP A 24 19.29 -20.37 22.09
C ASP A 24 17.78 -20.23 22.34
N SER A 25 17.15 -21.24 22.94
CA SER A 25 15.72 -21.20 23.28
C SER A 25 15.39 -20.09 24.29
N LEU A 26 16.21 -19.91 25.31
CA LEU A 26 16.05 -18.83 26.29
C LEU A 26 16.29 -17.45 25.69
N PHE A 27 17.27 -17.34 24.80
CA PHE A 27 17.56 -16.10 24.08
C PHE A 27 16.39 -15.71 23.16
N ILE A 28 15.89 -16.64 22.36
CA ILE A 28 14.71 -16.42 21.52
C ILE A 28 13.51 -16.00 22.36
N LYS A 29 13.26 -16.68 23.49
CA LYS A 29 12.18 -16.31 24.41
C LYS A 29 12.34 -14.89 24.95
N SER A 30 13.56 -14.46 25.25
CA SER A 30 13.81 -13.09 25.72
C SER A 30 13.51 -12.04 24.65
N ILE A 31 13.83 -12.33 23.38
CA ILE A 31 13.47 -11.47 22.24
C ILE A 31 11.94 -11.32 22.15
N TYR A 32 11.21 -12.44 22.19
CA TYR A 32 9.73 -12.39 22.15
C TYR A 32 9.15 -11.60 23.31
N ASN A 33 9.63 -11.84 24.53
CA ASN A 33 9.15 -11.12 25.70
C ASN A 33 9.39 -9.62 25.54
N ASN A 34 10.60 -9.19 25.20
CA ASN A 34 10.93 -7.79 24.97
C ASN A 34 10.03 -7.16 23.89
N ALA A 35 9.87 -7.86 22.74
CA ALA A 35 9.04 -7.37 21.65
C ALA A 35 7.57 -7.18 22.04
N LEU A 36 7.04 -8.00 22.96
CA LEU A 36 5.66 -7.95 23.39
C LEU A 36 5.40 -7.00 24.56
N THR A 37 6.39 -6.75 25.42
CA THR A 37 6.19 -5.98 26.66
C THR A 37 6.84 -4.59 26.66
N GLU A 38 7.96 -4.42 25.94
CA GLU A 38 8.79 -3.22 25.99
C GLU A 38 9.06 -2.58 24.63
N SER A 39 8.45 -3.11 23.54
CA SER A 39 8.69 -2.61 22.20
C SER A 39 8.17 -1.17 22.03
N PRO A 40 8.99 -0.24 21.52
CA PRO A 40 8.56 1.11 21.19
C PRO A 40 7.74 1.19 19.89
N ALA A 41 7.46 0.06 19.23
CA ALA A 41 6.84 0.01 17.91
C ALA A 41 5.48 0.72 17.87
N TYR A 42 4.66 0.58 18.91
CA TYR A 42 3.37 1.26 18.97
C TYR A 42 3.52 2.78 19.06
N GLU A 43 4.40 3.28 19.91
CA GLU A 43 4.63 4.72 20.08
C GLU A 43 5.28 5.32 18.82
N ASN A 44 6.20 4.59 18.20
CA ASN A 44 6.79 4.98 16.92
C ASN A 44 5.71 5.08 15.82
N LEU A 45 4.82 4.10 15.75
CA LEU A 45 3.70 4.14 14.81
C LEU A 45 2.74 5.28 15.12
N ARG A 46 2.47 5.55 16.41
CA ARG A 46 1.63 6.68 16.84
C ARG A 46 2.23 8.00 16.37
N THR A 47 3.51 8.22 16.57
CA THR A 47 4.23 9.43 16.09
C THR A 47 4.12 9.56 14.58
N LEU A 48 4.40 8.52 13.83
CA LEU A 48 4.25 8.53 12.36
C LEU A 48 2.84 8.88 11.90
N CYS A 49 1.82 8.40 12.60
CA CYS A 49 0.43 8.58 12.18
C CYS A 49 -0.21 9.89 12.69
N LYS A 50 0.17 10.35 13.88
CA LYS A 50 -0.48 11.48 14.55
C LYS A 50 0.31 12.77 14.47
N ASP A 51 1.63 12.69 14.59
CA ASP A 51 2.47 13.87 14.67
C ASP A 51 3.02 14.26 13.28
N ILE A 52 3.35 13.28 12.42
CA ILE A 52 3.80 13.50 11.05
C ILE A 52 2.63 13.44 10.06
N GLY A 53 1.74 12.44 10.18
CA GLY A 53 0.54 12.35 9.36
C GLY A 53 0.72 11.60 8.02
N ALA A 54 -0.07 11.99 7.02
CA ALA A 54 -0.08 11.34 5.71
C ALA A 54 1.21 11.64 4.92
N ARG A 55 1.88 10.60 4.45
CA ARG A 55 3.20 10.66 3.80
C ARG A 55 3.13 10.20 2.36
N ILE A 56 2.60 11.04 1.49
CA ILE A 56 2.63 10.77 0.06
C ILE A 56 4.07 10.93 -0.43
N THR A 57 4.52 10.05 -1.31
CA THR A 57 5.87 10.09 -1.87
C THR A 57 6.21 11.46 -2.43
N GLY A 58 7.32 12.04 -1.98
CA GLY A 58 7.77 13.39 -2.37
C GLY A 58 7.11 14.53 -1.63
N SER A 59 6.21 14.28 -0.66
CA SER A 59 5.62 15.34 0.18
C SER A 59 6.56 15.77 1.30
N ALA A 60 6.30 16.94 1.88
CA ALA A 60 7.02 17.45 3.05
C ALA A 60 6.90 16.51 4.25
N GLU A 61 5.73 15.90 4.46
CA GLU A 61 5.52 14.93 5.53
C GLU A 61 6.32 13.63 5.31
N ALA A 62 6.53 13.22 4.04
CA ALA A 62 7.40 12.10 3.72
C ALA A 62 8.86 12.42 4.07
N GLU A 63 9.32 13.64 3.77
CA GLU A 63 10.65 14.11 4.13
C GLU A 63 10.82 14.20 5.66
N MET A 64 9.85 14.79 6.36
CA MET A 64 9.85 14.82 7.82
C MET A 64 9.95 13.41 8.43
N ALA A 65 9.23 12.44 7.87
CA ALA A 65 9.29 11.05 8.32
C ALA A 65 10.68 10.43 8.12
N ILE A 66 11.33 10.72 6.99
CA ILE A 66 12.69 10.22 6.70
C ILE A 66 13.69 10.73 7.75
N TYR A 67 13.68 12.03 8.03
CA TYR A 67 14.58 12.58 9.04
C TYR A 67 14.25 12.10 10.45
N TRP A 68 12.97 11.98 10.79
CA TRP A 68 12.56 11.45 12.08
C TRP A 68 13.02 9.99 12.27
N VAL A 69 12.85 9.14 11.25
CA VAL A 69 13.33 7.74 11.30
C VAL A 69 14.85 7.70 11.40
N LYS A 70 15.57 8.57 10.69
CA LYS A 70 17.02 8.65 10.80
C LYS A 70 17.45 8.94 12.23
N GLN A 71 16.89 9.97 12.87
CA GLN A 71 17.19 10.31 14.27
C GLN A 71 16.84 9.16 15.23
N LEU A 72 15.69 8.50 15.01
CA LEU A 72 15.29 7.35 15.79
C LEU A 72 16.29 6.19 15.68
N LEU A 73 16.75 5.87 14.48
CA LEU A 73 17.75 4.82 14.26
C LEU A 73 19.12 5.19 14.86
N GLU A 74 19.52 6.45 14.78
CA GLU A 74 20.73 6.97 15.41
C GLU A 74 20.71 6.82 16.95
N SER A 75 19.50 6.80 17.55
CA SER A 75 19.33 6.56 18.99
C SER A 75 19.44 5.08 19.40
N TYR A 76 19.50 4.14 18.45
CA TYR A 76 19.51 2.69 18.70
C TYR A 76 20.89 2.03 18.64
N ASP A 77 21.95 2.76 18.81
CA ASP A 77 23.32 2.24 18.89
C ASP A 77 23.73 1.37 17.67
N PHE A 78 23.27 1.75 16.48
CA PHE A 78 23.75 1.16 15.23
C PHE A 78 25.13 1.71 14.86
N ASP A 79 26.01 0.88 14.30
CA ASP A 79 27.34 1.29 13.85
C ASP A 79 27.31 2.43 12.84
N THR A 80 26.32 2.46 11.98
CA THR A 80 26.16 3.50 10.94
C THR A 80 24.70 3.66 10.54
N VAL A 81 24.23 4.91 10.45
CA VAL A 81 22.94 5.29 9.90
C VAL A 81 23.16 6.35 8.82
N TYR A 82 22.72 6.09 7.61
CA TYR A 82 22.86 7.04 6.50
C TYR A 82 21.60 7.12 5.65
N LEU A 83 21.44 8.21 4.93
CA LEU A 83 20.38 8.38 3.93
C LEU A 83 20.94 8.07 2.54
N GLN A 84 20.20 7.29 1.77
CA GLN A 84 20.47 7.08 0.36
C GLN A 84 19.57 7.99 -0.47
N GLU A 85 20.15 8.81 -1.31
CA GLU A 85 19.39 9.65 -2.24
C GLU A 85 18.73 8.81 -3.33
N ILE A 86 17.44 9.03 -3.55
CA ILE A 86 16.66 8.38 -4.61
C ILE A 86 15.76 9.40 -5.29
N THR A 87 15.47 9.19 -6.57
CA THR A 87 14.45 9.97 -7.30
C THR A 87 13.11 9.26 -7.25
N VAL A 88 12.07 9.97 -6.85
CA VAL A 88 10.72 9.43 -6.72
C VAL A 88 9.70 10.31 -7.45
N PRO A 89 8.58 9.75 -7.95
CA PRO A 89 7.49 10.56 -8.45
C PRO A 89 6.90 11.43 -7.33
N HIS A 90 6.74 12.73 -7.61
CA HIS A 90 6.05 13.66 -6.73
C HIS A 90 4.60 13.82 -7.20
N TRP A 91 3.65 13.66 -6.28
CA TRP A 91 2.24 13.89 -6.51
C TRP A 91 1.59 14.50 -5.29
N GLU A 92 0.92 15.62 -5.48
CA GLU A 92 0.15 16.28 -4.44
C GLU A 92 -1.33 16.23 -4.77
N ARG A 93 -2.13 15.98 -3.75
CA ARG A 93 -3.58 16.07 -3.87
C ARG A 93 -3.97 17.54 -4.03
N GLY A 94 -4.80 17.83 -5.01
CA GLY A 94 -5.33 19.17 -5.22
C GLY A 94 -6.17 19.67 -4.05
N THR A 95 -6.47 20.95 -4.06
CA THR A 95 -7.23 21.60 -2.99
C THR A 95 -8.72 21.33 -3.03
N GLN A 96 -9.26 20.92 -4.17
CA GLN A 96 -10.70 20.69 -4.35
C GLN A 96 -10.95 19.54 -5.33
N GLU A 97 -11.65 18.53 -4.83
CA GLU A 97 -12.19 17.42 -5.62
C GLU A 97 -13.71 17.51 -5.59
N ALA A 98 -14.33 17.56 -6.75
CA ALA A 98 -15.79 17.67 -6.82
C ALA A 98 -16.33 16.98 -8.08
N ALA A 99 -17.47 16.34 -7.96
CA ALA A 99 -18.20 15.78 -9.08
C ALA A 99 -19.72 15.94 -8.91
N TRP A 100 -20.40 16.06 -10.03
CA TRP A 100 -21.86 16.13 -10.09
C TRP A 100 -22.38 15.23 -11.19
N ILE A 101 -23.49 14.59 -10.94
CA ILE A 101 -24.27 13.89 -11.95
C ILE A 101 -25.36 14.86 -12.46
N ILE A 102 -25.41 15.03 -13.76
CA ILE A 102 -26.48 15.80 -14.43
C ILE A 102 -27.50 14.79 -14.93
N ASN A 103 -28.72 14.86 -14.45
CA ASN A 103 -29.80 14.00 -14.95
C ASN A 103 -30.43 14.57 -16.23
N GLU A 104 -31.34 13.81 -16.86
CA GLU A 104 -32.02 14.21 -18.10
C GLU A 104 -32.80 15.53 -17.98
N LYS A 105 -33.17 15.96 -16.78
CA LYS A 105 -33.87 17.23 -16.51
C LYS A 105 -32.89 18.38 -16.23
N GLY A 106 -31.56 18.16 -16.36
CA GLY A 106 -30.55 19.17 -16.07
C GLY A 106 -30.28 19.40 -14.57
N THR A 107 -30.85 18.56 -13.68
CA THR A 107 -30.64 18.70 -12.25
C THR A 107 -29.26 18.15 -11.85
N LEU A 108 -28.51 18.95 -11.12
CA LEU A 108 -27.19 18.57 -10.57
C LEU A 108 -27.35 17.84 -9.26
N LYS A 109 -26.75 16.66 -9.16
CA LYS A 109 -26.59 15.91 -7.90
C LYS A 109 -25.11 15.78 -7.58
N LYS A 110 -24.68 16.40 -6.49
CA LYS A 110 -23.30 16.24 -5.99
C LYS A 110 -23.05 14.79 -5.58
N VAL A 111 -21.88 14.28 -5.91
CA VAL A 111 -21.39 12.98 -5.46
C VAL A 111 -20.03 13.16 -4.78
N ASP A 112 -19.80 12.38 -3.73
CA ASP A 112 -18.54 12.40 -3.02
C ASP A 112 -17.49 11.61 -3.82
N VAL A 113 -16.38 12.27 -4.10
CA VAL A 113 -15.28 11.71 -4.90
C VAL A 113 -13.96 12.03 -4.24
N ILE A 114 -12.97 11.20 -4.53
CA ILE A 114 -11.58 11.40 -4.11
C ILE A 114 -10.65 11.04 -5.27
N ALA A 115 -9.65 11.89 -5.54
CA ALA A 115 -8.65 11.61 -6.54
C ALA A 115 -7.76 10.44 -6.11
N LEU A 116 -7.52 9.50 -7.01
CA LEU A 116 -6.51 8.46 -6.81
C LEU A 116 -5.11 9.06 -6.98
N GLY A 117 -4.14 8.54 -6.22
CA GLY A 117 -2.75 8.95 -6.36
C GLY A 117 -2.26 8.81 -7.80
N GLY A 118 -1.55 9.81 -8.29
CA GLY A 118 -1.10 9.90 -9.69
C GLY A 118 -2.15 10.45 -10.68
N SER A 119 -3.36 10.80 -10.21
CA SER A 119 -4.35 11.47 -11.06
C SER A 119 -3.88 12.85 -11.51
N VAL A 120 -4.25 13.24 -12.72
CA VAL A 120 -4.00 14.57 -13.28
C VAL A 120 -5.25 15.42 -13.13
N GLY A 121 -5.09 16.69 -12.76
CA GLY A 121 -6.18 17.64 -12.63
C GLY A 121 -6.87 17.92 -13.97
N THR A 122 -8.15 18.28 -13.93
CA THR A 122 -8.96 18.54 -15.11
C THR A 122 -8.79 19.95 -15.69
N ASN A 123 -7.99 20.81 -15.04
CA ASN A 123 -7.80 22.22 -15.43
C ASN A 123 -9.12 23.00 -15.59
N GLY A 124 -10.04 22.78 -14.67
CA GLY A 124 -11.39 23.34 -14.68
C GLY A 124 -12.47 22.24 -14.71
N VAL A 125 -13.66 22.63 -15.11
CA VAL A 125 -14.78 21.68 -15.18
C VAL A 125 -14.65 20.79 -16.42
N LEU A 126 -14.64 19.48 -16.23
CA LEU A 126 -14.69 18.49 -17.29
C LEU A 126 -16.08 17.88 -17.31
N GLU A 127 -16.78 18.02 -18.43
CA GLU A 127 -18.12 17.46 -18.65
C GLU A 127 -18.10 16.42 -19.77
N GLY A 128 -18.89 15.38 -19.62
CA GLY A 128 -19.03 14.33 -20.62
C GLY A 128 -20.11 13.32 -20.28
N GLU A 129 -20.60 12.64 -21.32
CA GLU A 129 -21.47 11.48 -21.13
C GLU A 129 -20.74 10.37 -20.37
N VAL A 130 -21.49 9.63 -19.55
CA VAL A 130 -20.95 8.52 -18.78
C VAL A 130 -21.28 7.21 -19.47
N ILE A 131 -20.27 6.34 -19.61
CA ILE A 131 -20.45 4.95 -20.01
C ILE A 131 -20.05 4.03 -18.86
N GLY A 132 -20.98 3.20 -18.39
CA GLY A 132 -20.76 2.24 -17.31
C GLY A 132 -20.19 0.92 -17.83
N VAL A 133 -19.20 0.37 -17.10
CA VAL A 133 -18.61 -0.95 -17.36
C VAL A 133 -18.44 -1.72 -16.06
N SER A 134 -18.56 -3.04 -16.11
CA SER A 134 -18.32 -3.91 -14.93
C SER A 134 -16.84 -4.16 -14.66
N GLY A 135 -15.97 -3.80 -15.59
CA GLY A 135 -14.52 -3.90 -15.46
C GLY A 135 -13.81 -3.38 -16.70
N ILE A 136 -12.54 -3.04 -16.56
CA ILE A 136 -11.73 -2.49 -17.67
C ILE A 136 -11.53 -3.48 -18.82
N ASP A 137 -11.72 -4.77 -18.57
CA ASP A 137 -11.64 -5.82 -19.60
C ASP A 137 -12.78 -5.76 -20.62
N GLU A 138 -13.86 -5.01 -20.34
CA GLU A 138 -14.96 -4.77 -21.28
C GLU A 138 -14.65 -3.69 -22.33
N LEU A 139 -13.69 -2.81 -22.04
CA LEU A 139 -13.40 -1.65 -22.90
C LEU A 139 -13.03 -2.03 -24.33
N GLU A 140 -12.29 -3.12 -24.50
CA GLU A 140 -11.91 -3.65 -25.80
C GLU A 140 -13.14 -4.06 -26.63
N LYS A 141 -14.10 -4.74 -26.00
CA LYS A 141 -15.34 -5.19 -26.67
C LYS A 141 -16.24 -4.03 -27.04
N ILE A 142 -16.28 -2.99 -26.20
CA ILE A 142 -17.10 -1.78 -26.44
C ILE A 142 -16.51 -0.98 -27.59
N GLY A 143 -15.18 -0.87 -27.65
CA GLY A 143 -14.44 -0.22 -28.70
C GLY A 143 -14.42 1.31 -28.62
N ARG A 144 -13.45 1.90 -29.32
CA ARG A 144 -13.19 3.33 -29.32
C ARG A 144 -14.41 4.18 -29.70
N ALA A 145 -15.15 3.77 -30.74
CA ALA A 145 -16.28 4.55 -31.24
C ALA A 145 -17.36 4.87 -30.21
N LYS A 146 -17.50 4.03 -29.17
CA LYS A 146 -18.48 4.23 -28.11
C LYS A 146 -17.89 4.89 -26.85
N ILE A 147 -16.57 4.90 -26.70
CA ILE A 147 -15.87 5.37 -25.48
C ILE A 147 -15.28 6.76 -25.70
N GLU A 148 -14.86 7.09 -26.91
CA GLU A 148 -14.18 8.34 -27.22
C GLU A 148 -14.99 9.57 -26.76
N GLY A 149 -14.31 10.46 -26.04
CA GLY A 149 -14.93 11.67 -25.50
C GLY A 149 -15.83 11.47 -24.28
N LYS A 150 -15.99 10.23 -23.77
CA LYS A 150 -16.85 9.94 -22.63
C LYS A 150 -16.06 9.78 -21.32
N ILE A 151 -16.78 9.79 -20.22
CA ILE A 151 -16.29 9.44 -18.89
C ILE A 151 -16.62 7.96 -18.65
N VAL A 152 -15.60 7.14 -18.41
CA VAL A 152 -15.80 5.71 -18.11
C VAL A 152 -16.04 5.54 -16.62
N PHE A 153 -17.20 4.98 -16.26
CA PHE A 153 -17.54 4.60 -14.90
C PHE A 153 -17.34 3.08 -14.72
N VAL A 154 -16.32 2.71 -13.94
CA VAL A 154 -16.02 1.31 -13.66
C VAL A 154 -16.73 0.89 -12.37
N ASN A 155 -17.74 0.05 -12.49
CA ASN A 155 -18.53 -0.47 -11.38
C ASN A 155 -18.34 -1.98 -11.23
N LYS A 156 -17.10 -2.40 -10.94
CA LYS A 156 -16.83 -3.83 -10.72
C LYS A 156 -17.30 -4.24 -9.33
N PRO A 157 -18.27 -5.17 -9.21
CA PRO A 157 -18.74 -5.62 -7.92
C PRO A 157 -17.63 -6.38 -7.17
N PHE A 158 -17.62 -6.18 -5.86
CA PHE A 158 -16.79 -6.97 -4.94
C PHE A 158 -17.42 -8.36 -4.78
N ASP A 159 -16.64 -9.42 -4.95
CA ASP A 159 -17.15 -10.79 -4.84
C ASP A 159 -17.43 -11.15 -3.36
N GLN A 160 -18.71 -11.16 -3.01
CA GLN A 160 -19.19 -11.46 -1.65
C GLN A 160 -19.05 -12.94 -1.27
N THR A 161 -18.76 -13.83 -2.22
CA THR A 161 -18.62 -15.28 -1.96
C THR A 161 -17.22 -15.66 -1.48
N GLN A 162 -16.25 -14.76 -1.63
CA GLN A 162 -14.87 -14.99 -1.21
C GLN A 162 -14.73 -14.93 0.31
N ILE A 163 -14.31 -16.04 0.92
CA ILE A 163 -13.95 -16.09 2.36
C ILE A 163 -12.74 -15.18 2.62
N SER A 164 -11.76 -15.18 1.71
CA SER A 164 -10.62 -14.28 1.77
C SER A 164 -10.98 -12.92 1.19
N THR A 165 -11.18 -11.92 2.04
CA THR A 165 -11.45 -10.54 1.63
C THR A 165 -10.33 -9.96 0.77
N PHE A 166 -9.09 -10.39 0.99
CA PHE A 166 -7.94 -9.95 0.20
C PHE A 166 -8.00 -10.47 -1.25
N LYS A 167 -8.48 -11.69 -1.47
CA LYS A 167 -8.72 -12.23 -2.83
C LYS A 167 -9.81 -11.46 -3.55
N ALA A 168 -10.92 -11.17 -2.87
CA ALA A 168 -12.01 -10.37 -3.42
C ALA A 168 -11.55 -8.94 -3.79
N TYR A 169 -10.76 -8.31 -2.91
CA TYR A 169 -10.14 -7.02 -3.19
C TYR A 169 -9.20 -7.08 -4.40
N GLY A 170 -8.30 -8.07 -4.45
CA GLY A 170 -7.35 -8.26 -5.55
C GLY A 170 -8.04 -8.35 -6.92
N ALA A 171 -9.19 -9.05 -7.00
CA ALA A 171 -9.98 -9.15 -8.22
C ALA A 171 -10.57 -7.81 -8.68
N CYS A 172 -10.76 -6.83 -7.76
CA CYS A 172 -11.30 -5.50 -8.05
C CYS A 172 -10.23 -4.40 -8.15
N SER A 173 -8.98 -4.67 -7.76
CA SER A 173 -7.95 -3.63 -7.66
C SER A 173 -7.40 -3.14 -9.00
N LYS A 174 -7.42 -3.98 -10.04
CA LYS A 174 -6.87 -3.68 -11.37
C LYS A 174 -7.36 -2.36 -11.96
N GLN A 175 -8.64 -2.00 -11.70
CA GLN A 175 -9.25 -0.76 -12.17
C GLN A 175 -8.59 0.47 -11.57
N ARG A 176 -8.13 0.39 -10.32
CA ARG A 176 -7.57 1.54 -9.59
C ARG A 176 -6.22 1.99 -10.13
N TRP A 177 -5.36 1.05 -10.49
CA TRP A 177 -4.01 1.38 -11.00
C TRP A 177 -3.90 1.33 -12.52
N GLY A 178 -4.81 0.63 -13.20
CA GLY A 178 -4.77 0.47 -14.67
C GLY A 178 -5.93 1.11 -15.42
N GLY A 179 -7.01 1.50 -14.72
CA GLY A 179 -8.25 1.96 -15.36
C GLY A 179 -8.08 3.16 -16.27
N ALA A 180 -7.42 4.20 -15.80
CA ALA A 180 -7.17 5.40 -16.60
C ALA A 180 -6.31 5.10 -17.84
N LYS A 181 -5.24 4.31 -17.67
CA LYS A 181 -4.37 3.89 -18.77
C LYS A 181 -5.12 3.07 -19.83
N GLU A 182 -5.96 2.12 -19.41
CA GLU A 182 -6.72 1.31 -20.36
C GLU A 182 -7.78 2.14 -21.08
N ALA A 183 -8.56 2.96 -20.35
CA ALA A 183 -9.61 3.79 -20.94
C ALA A 183 -9.04 4.86 -21.91
N SER A 184 -7.85 5.39 -21.64
CA SER A 184 -7.20 6.36 -22.53
C SER A 184 -6.89 5.81 -23.92
N LYS A 185 -6.62 4.50 -24.06
CA LYS A 185 -6.42 3.85 -25.35
C LYS A 185 -7.64 3.99 -26.27
N TYR A 186 -8.82 4.14 -25.68
CA TYR A 186 -10.09 4.28 -26.40
C TYR A 186 -10.60 5.73 -26.43
N GLY A 187 -9.78 6.69 -26.00
CA GLY A 187 -10.11 8.12 -26.06
C GLY A 187 -11.07 8.60 -24.97
N ALA A 188 -11.16 7.89 -23.84
CA ALA A 188 -11.94 8.38 -22.69
C ALA A 188 -11.36 9.69 -22.14
N LYS A 189 -12.24 10.62 -21.73
CA LYS A 189 -11.86 11.90 -21.12
C LYS A 189 -11.43 11.74 -19.65
N ALA A 190 -12.09 10.84 -18.93
CA ALA A 190 -11.83 10.55 -17.52
C ALA A 190 -12.31 9.15 -17.15
N VAL A 191 -11.85 8.69 -15.98
CA VAL A 191 -12.29 7.42 -15.38
C VAL A 191 -12.75 7.68 -13.95
N VAL A 192 -13.91 7.16 -13.61
CA VAL A 192 -14.45 7.13 -12.24
C VAL A 192 -14.64 5.68 -11.83
N ILE A 193 -14.23 5.34 -10.62
CA ILE A 193 -14.24 3.98 -10.10
C ILE A 193 -15.02 3.95 -8.80
N ARG A 194 -15.88 2.97 -8.68
CA ARG A 194 -16.59 2.69 -7.45
C ARG A 194 -15.79 1.72 -6.56
#